data_d85684155c75f15a9cb06effab732c93
#
_entry.id   d85684155c75f15a9cb06effab732c93
#
_cell.length_a   1.000
_cell.length_b   1.000
_cell.length_c   1.000
_cell.angle_alpha   90.00
_cell.angle_beta   90.00
_cell.angle_gamma   90.00
#
_symmetry.space_group_name_H-M   'P 1'
#
loop_
_entity.id
_entity.type
_entity.pdbx_description
1 polymer ?
#
loop_
_entity_poly.entity_id
_entity_poly.type
_entity_poly.pdbx_seq_one_letter_code
_entity_poly.pdbx_strand_id
1 'polypeptide(L)'
;MIKVIGVRFRKTGKIYYFDPVGNDIETGQHVIVETARGVEYGHVVLGVREVEDDKVIQPLKPVIRVATPEDDQIDAENRDKEKKALAICNEKIKKHGLDMKLIDAEYTFDNNKVLFYFTADGRIDFRELVKDLASVFKVRIELRQIGVRDETKVLGGIGICGRPLCCHSYLSEFIPVSIKMAKEQNLSLNPVKISGVCGRLMCCLKNEEETYEYLNSRLPEVGDFVNTTDGCRGEVSSVNVLRQLVKVKIEVGDEKEIREYKVDELKFKPKRRRERFNVNDEELKALEALERQEGKSKFDD
;
A
#
# COMPACT_ATOMS: atom_id res chain seq x y z
N MET A 1 3.51 -16.09 24.59
CA MET A 1 2.76 -14.81 24.37
C MET A 1 3.47 -13.68 25.05
N ILE A 2 3.70 -12.59 24.37
CA ILE A 2 4.42 -11.40 24.86
C ILE A 2 3.45 -10.22 24.89
N LYS A 3 3.51 -9.40 25.94
CA LYS A 3 2.75 -8.16 26.02
C LYS A 3 3.41 -7.10 25.16
N VAL A 4 2.62 -6.47 24.29
CA VAL A 4 3.08 -5.44 23.36
C VAL A 4 2.08 -4.31 23.26
N ILE A 5 2.56 -3.14 22.81
CA ILE A 5 1.73 -2.07 22.26
C ILE A 5 2.07 -1.89 20.79
N GLY A 6 1.11 -1.42 20.00
CA GLY A 6 1.32 -1.06 18.60
C GLY A 6 1.43 0.44 18.41
N VAL A 7 2.59 0.89 17.96
CA VAL A 7 2.92 2.31 17.77
C VAL A 7 3.07 2.63 16.30
N ARG A 8 2.59 3.79 15.89
CA ARG A 8 2.70 4.32 14.53
C ARG A 8 3.30 5.72 14.58
N PHE A 9 4.27 5.99 13.72
CA PHE A 9 4.97 7.29 13.64
C PHE A 9 4.36 8.23 12.60
N ARG A 10 3.62 7.69 11.64
CA ARG A 10 2.96 8.45 10.55
C ARG A 10 1.52 8.01 10.40
N LYS A 11 0.65 8.89 9.90
CA LYS A 11 -0.80 8.65 9.75
C LYS A 11 -1.14 7.31 9.10
N THR A 12 -0.39 6.91 8.07
CA THR A 12 -0.57 5.65 7.32
C THR A 12 0.69 4.79 7.31
N GLY A 13 1.56 4.98 8.31
CA GLY A 13 2.79 4.20 8.48
C GLY A 13 2.52 2.78 8.98
N LYS A 14 3.57 1.97 8.93
CA LYS A 14 3.59 0.64 9.53
C LYS A 14 3.39 0.72 11.03
N ILE A 15 2.77 -0.31 11.61
CA ILE A 15 2.63 -0.45 13.05
C ILE A 15 3.84 -1.25 13.56
N TYR A 16 4.54 -0.69 14.53
CA TYR A 16 5.68 -1.32 15.19
C TYR A 16 5.30 -1.74 16.61
N TYR A 17 5.74 -2.91 17.02
CA TYR A 17 5.49 -3.41 18.36
C TYR A 17 6.60 -3.03 19.31
N PHE A 18 6.21 -2.57 20.51
CA PHE A 18 7.11 -2.20 21.60
C PHE A 18 6.67 -2.86 22.91
N ASP A 19 7.65 -3.08 23.82
CA ASP A 19 7.37 -3.56 25.16
C ASP A 19 6.83 -2.41 26.02
N PRO A 20 5.62 -2.52 26.58
CA PRO A 20 5.05 -1.49 27.45
C PRO A 20 5.78 -1.32 28.79
N VAL A 21 6.71 -2.22 29.16
CA VAL A 21 7.50 -2.20 30.42
C VAL A 21 6.60 -2.04 31.67
N GLY A 22 5.44 -2.70 31.67
CA GLY A 22 4.49 -2.65 32.80
C GLY A 22 3.66 -1.37 32.89
N ASN A 23 3.83 -0.42 31.97
CA ASN A 23 2.96 0.76 31.91
C ASN A 23 1.57 0.36 31.34
N ASP A 24 0.54 0.95 31.89
CA ASP A 24 -0.82 0.84 31.34
C ASP A 24 -0.97 1.91 30.26
N ILE A 25 -0.85 1.48 28.99
CA ILE A 25 -0.84 2.35 27.82
C ILE A 25 -2.06 2.06 26.96
N GLU A 26 -2.93 3.05 26.81
CA GLU A 26 -4.16 2.95 26.07
C GLU A 26 -4.00 3.39 24.60
N THR A 27 -4.91 2.89 23.76
CA THR A 27 -5.03 3.36 22.37
C THR A 27 -5.38 4.86 22.35
N GLY A 28 -4.69 5.61 21.51
CA GLY A 28 -4.86 7.07 21.38
C GLY A 28 -3.85 7.90 22.15
N GLN A 29 -3.12 7.30 23.09
CA GLN A 29 -2.02 7.98 23.78
C GLN A 29 -0.79 8.10 22.86
N HIS A 30 0.15 8.96 23.28
CA HIS A 30 1.44 9.09 22.64
C HIS A 30 2.55 8.55 23.55
N VAL A 31 3.60 8.05 22.94
CA VAL A 31 4.74 7.46 23.66
C VAL A 31 6.06 7.91 23.04
N ILE A 32 7.07 7.99 23.89
CA ILE A 32 8.45 8.19 23.46
C ILE A 32 9.13 6.84 23.44
N VAL A 33 9.70 6.51 22.28
CA VAL A 33 10.37 5.22 22.02
C VAL A 33 11.73 5.43 21.37
N GLU A 34 12.62 4.46 21.52
CA GLU A 34 13.88 4.45 20.78
C GLU A 34 13.77 3.54 19.56
N THR A 35 14.10 4.07 18.40
CA THR A 35 14.14 3.35 17.13
C THR A 35 15.55 3.27 16.55
N ALA A 36 15.73 2.67 15.38
CA ALA A 36 17.01 2.73 14.67
C ALA A 36 17.37 4.15 14.21
N ARG A 37 16.40 5.05 14.15
CA ARG A 37 16.56 6.46 13.73
C ARG A 37 16.95 7.38 14.90
N GLY A 38 16.69 6.96 16.13
CA GLY A 38 16.85 7.71 17.35
C GLY A 38 15.61 7.67 18.22
N VAL A 39 15.47 8.65 19.09
CA VAL A 39 14.28 8.85 19.94
C VAL A 39 13.17 9.43 19.08
N GLU A 40 12.02 8.79 19.09
CA GLU A 40 10.86 9.19 18.29
C GLU A 40 9.59 9.30 19.14
N TYR A 41 8.72 10.23 18.73
CA TYR A 41 7.39 10.41 19.27
C TYR A 41 6.41 9.58 18.43
N GLY A 42 5.69 8.66 19.08
CA GLY A 42 4.81 7.71 18.41
C GLY A 42 3.38 7.74 18.93
N HIS A 43 2.43 7.50 18.02
CA HIS A 43 1.01 7.38 18.35
C HIS A 43 0.64 5.92 18.59
N VAL A 44 0.04 5.62 19.74
CA VAL A 44 -0.42 4.27 20.12
C VAL A 44 -1.72 3.97 19.40
N VAL A 45 -1.66 3.07 18.41
CA VAL A 45 -2.83 2.61 17.65
C VAL A 45 -3.41 1.30 18.20
N LEU A 46 -2.61 0.55 18.95
CA LEU A 46 -3.01 -0.65 19.63
C LEU A 46 -2.49 -0.58 21.08
N GLY A 47 -3.41 -0.50 22.04
CA GLY A 47 -3.09 -0.56 23.47
C GLY A 47 -2.49 -1.89 23.88
N VAL A 48 -2.16 -2.05 25.15
CA VAL A 48 -1.52 -3.27 25.69
C VAL A 48 -2.32 -4.52 25.33
N ARG A 49 -1.65 -5.47 24.66
CA ARG A 49 -2.23 -6.77 24.27
C ARG A 49 -1.18 -7.86 24.27
N GLU A 50 -1.65 -9.09 24.34
CA GLU A 50 -0.81 -10.27 24.19
C GLU A 50 -0.80 -10.73 22.74
N VAL A 51 0.38 -10.94 22.17
CA VAL A 51 0.58 -11.52 20.83
C VAL A 51 1.49 -12.74 20.90
N GLU A 52 1.38 -13.59 19.88
CA GLU A 52 2.24 -14.75 19.73
C GLU A 52 3.67 -14.31 19.42
N ASP A 53 4.64 -15.03 19.95
CA ASP A 53 6.06 -14.69 19.88
C ASP A 53 6.60 -14.65 18.44
N ASP A 54 6.00 -15.43 17.54
CA ASP A 54 6.34 -15.52 16.11
C ASP A 54 5.89 -14.29 15.30
N LYS A 55 4.96 -13.51 15.82
CA LYS A 55 4.46 -12.27 15.18
C LYS A 55 5.26 -11.01 15.55
N VAL A 56 6.26 -11.16 16.41
CA VAL A 56 7.05 -10.05 16.95
C VAL A 56 8.52 -10.20 16.58
N ILE A 57 9.12 -9.14 16.05
CA ILE A 57 10.56 -9.12 15.74
C ILE A 57 11.34 -8.92 17.05
N GLN A 58 12.14 -9.90 17.42
CA GLN A 58 13.01 -9.86 18.59
C GLN A 58 14.39 -9.24 18.25
N PRO A 59 15.04 -8.51 19.18
CA PRO A 59 14.54 -8.13 20.51
C PRO A 59 13.53 -6.99 20.46
N LEU A 60 12.45 -7.12 21.27
CA LEU A 60 11.44 -6.10 21.41
C LEU A 60 12.02 -4.89 22.15
N LYS A 61 11.93 -3.70 21.56
CA LYS A 61 12.40 -2.47 22.19
C LYS A 61 11.39 -1.97 23.23
N PRO A 62 11.86 -1.46 24.37
CA PRO A 62 10.97 -0.92 25.40
C PRO A 62 10.45 0.47 25.02
N VAL A 63 9.28 0.81 25.55
CA VAL A 63 8.81 2.19 25.63
C VAL A 63 9.65 2.91 26.66
N ILE A 64 10.19 4.08 26.32
CA ILE A 64 10.95 4.92 27.27
C ILE A 64 9.98 5.49 28.30
N ARG A 65 8.88 6.09 27.84
CA ARG A 65 7.81 6.66 28.70
C ARG A 65 6.58 7.04 27.88
N VAL A 66 5.48 7.26 28.55
CA VAL A 66 4.31 7.94 27.99
C VAL A 66 4.66 9.40 27.72
N ALA A 67 4.17 9.97 26.62
CA ALA A 67 4.41 11.37 26.28
C ALA A 67 3.69 12.32 27.25
N THR A 68 4.31 13.45 27.51
CA THR A 68 3.74 14.53 28.31
C THR A 68 3.18 15.64 27.40
N PRO A 69 2.37 16.59 27.92
CA PRO A 69 1.91 17.72 27.12
C PRO A 69 3.05 18.59 26.55
N GLU A 70 4.22 18.60 27.21
CA GLU A 70 5.40 19.28 26.69
C GLU A 70 5.96 18.55 25.45
N ASP A 71 5.90 17.22 25.44
CA ASP A 71 6.32 16.43 24.26
C ASP A 71 5.38 16.68 23.07
N ASP A 72 4.08 16.79 23.31
CA ASP A 72 3.09 17.12 22.28
C ASP A 72 3.39 18.51 21.67
N GLN A 73 3.83 19.47 22.51
CA GLN A 73 4.24 20.78 22.04
C GLN A 73 5.53 20.72 21.21
N ILE A 74 6.52 19.94 21.65
CA ILE A 74 7.78 19.73 20.90
C ILE A 74 7.49 19.11 19.52
N ASP A 75 6.61 18.10 19.44
CA ASP A 75 6.20 17.50 18.18
C ASP A 75 5.53 18.53 17.25
N ALA A 76 4.63 19.37 17.79
CA ALA A 76 3.98 20.44 17.03
C ALA A 76 5.00 21.48 16.51
N GLU A 77 5.96 21.89 17.32
CA GLU A 77 7.03 22.80 16.93
C GLU A 77 7.93 22.17 15.84
N ASN A 78 8.22 20.88 15.95
CA ASN A 78 9.01 20.17 14.95
C ASN A 78 8.30 20.12 13.60
N ARG A 79 6.99 19.88 13.56
CA ARG A 79 6.20 19.95 12.32
C ARG A 79 6.24 21.33 11.65
N ASP A 80 6.30 22.41 12.43
CA ASP A 80 6.44 23.74 11.85
C ASP A 80 7.87 24.02 11.36
N LYS A 81 8.90 23.47 12.02
CA LYS A 81 10.28 23.50 11.54
C LYS A 81 10.43 22.71 10.23
N GLU A 82 9.76 21.55 10.11
CA GLU A 82 9.75 20.70 8.91
C GLU A 82 9.24 21.45 7.68
N LYS A 83 8.14 22.18 7.81
CA LYS A 83 7.60 23.02 6.72
C LYS A 83 8.61 24.08 6.26
N LYS A 84 9.30 24.72 7.20
CA LYS A 84 10.34 25.71 6.91
C LYS A 84 11.55 25.04 6.26
N ALA A 85 11.97 23.89 6.80
CA ALA A 85 13.09 23.11 6.26
C ALA A 85 12.83 22.65 4.82
N LEU A 86 11.61 22.22 4.53
CA LEU A 86 11.16 21.83 3.19
C LEU A 86 11.33 23.00 2.19
N ALA A 87 10.88 24.20 2.56
CA ALA A 87 10.99 25.39 1.73
C ALA A 87 12.47 25.76 1.45
N ILE A 88 13.30 25.79 2.50
CA ILE A 88 14.72 26.10 2.40
C ILE A 88 15.46 25.06 1.53
N CYS A 89 15.19 23.77 1.76
CA CYS A 89 15.82 22.70 0.99
C CYS A 89 15.44 22.78 -0.50
N ASN A 90 14.18 23.06 -0.83
CA ASN A 90 13.74 23.26 -2.22
C ASN A 90 14.47 24.42 -2.91
N GLU A 91 14.68 25.54 -2.20
CA GLU A 91 15.45 26.67 -2.74
C GLU A 91 16.90 26.28 -3.02
N LYS A 92 17.52 25.53 -2.08
CA LYS A 92 18.90 25.04 -2.25
C LYS A 92 19.04 24.04 -3.39
N ILE A 93 18.08 23.11 -3.55
CA ILE A 93 18.04 22.15 -4.67
C ILE A 93 18.04 22.90 -6.01
N LYS A 94 17.19 23.95 -6.14
CA LYS A 94 17.15 24.80 -7.34
C LYS A 94 18.45 25.53 -7.58
N LYS A 95 19.09 26.07 -6.52
CA LYS A 95 20.37 26.78 -6.59
C LYS A 95 21.50 25.86 -7.06
N HIS A 96 21.51 24.61 -6.61
CA HIS A 96 22.51 23.60 -7.01
C HIS A 96 22.18 22.92 -8.36
N GLY A 97 21.03 23.22 -8.98
CA GLY A 97 20.62 22.67 -10.26
C GLY A 97 20.43 21.15 -10.26
N LEU A 98 20.01 20.57 -9.13
CA LEU A 98 19.84 19.13 -8.99
C LEU A 98 18.49 18.69 -9.54
N ASP A 99 18.50 17.65 -10.38
CA ASP A 99 17.29 17.04 -10.94
C ASP A 99 16.68 16.03 -9.95
N MET A 100 16.10 16.56 -8.90
CA MET A 100 15.43 15.81 -7.84
C MET A 100 14.20 16.55 -7.34
N LYS A 101 13.17 15.81 -6.97
CA LYS A 101 11.94 16.35 -6.41
C LYS A 101 11.91 16.07 -4.92
N LEU A 102 11.96 17.12 -4.10
CA LEU A 102 11.80 17.02 -2.66
C LEU A 102 10.33 16.76 -2.33
N ILE A 103 10.07 15.76 -1.48
CA ILE A 103 8.71 15.30 -1.15
C ILE A 103 8.36 15.67 0.28
N ASP A 104 9.25 15.42 1.25
CA ASP A 104 8.97 15.62 2.67
C ASP A 104 10.25 15.91 3.45
N ALA A 105 10.10 16.48 4.65
CA ALA A 105 11.18 16.70 5.61
C ALA A 105 10.68 16.29 7.01
N GLU A 106 11.53 15.62 7.79
CA GLU A 106 11.21 15.08 9.11
C GLU A 106 12.36 15.37 10.09
N TYR A 107 12.06 15.96 11.22
CA TYR A 107 13.00 16.08 12.32
C TYR A 107 12.85 14.89 13.27
N THR A 108 13.97 14.36 13.75
CA THR A 108 13.93 13.44 14.90
C THR A 108 13.42 14.21 16.12
N PHE A 109 12.74 13.50 17.04
CA PHE A 109 12.11 14.14 18.21
C PHE A 109 13.12 14.94 19.05
N ASP A 110 14.35 14.46 19.15
CA ASP A 110 15.47 15.12 19.85
C ASP A 110 16.10 16.29 19.07
N ASN A 111 15.61 16.61 17.89
CA ASN A 111 16.12 17.66 16.97
C ASN A 111 17.61 17.49 16.58
N ASN A 112 18.22 16.33 16.74
CA ASN A 112 19.62 16.08 16.39
C ASN A 112 19.83 15.82 14.91
N LYS A 113 18.77 15.48 14.18
CA LYS A 113 18.80 15.09 12.79
C LYS A 113 17.58 15.61 12.03
N VAL A 114 17.78 15.95 10.75
CA VAL A 114 16.70 16.16 9.79
C VAL A 114 16.86 15.23 8.60
N LEU A 115 15.78 14.54 8.24
CA LEU A 115 15.69 13.67 7.08
C LEU A 115 14.92 14.39 5.99
N PHE A 116 15.46 14.37 4.76
CA PHE A 116 14.77 14.88 3.58
C PHE A 116 14.48 13.71 2.64
N TYR A 117 13.21 13.55 2.27
CA TYR A 117 12.75 12.50 1.37
C TYR A 117 12.57 13.08 -0.03
N PHE A 118 13.14 12.40 -1.03
CA PHE A 118 13.09 12.88 -2.41
C PHE A 118 12.91 11.74 -3.40
N THR A 119 12.42 12.07 -4.59
CA THR A 119 12.41 11.20 -5.77
C THR A 119 13.33 11.74 -6.85
N ALA A 120 13.96 10.85 -7.62
CA ALA A 120 14.77 11.16 -8.77
C ALA A 120 14.85 9.96 -9.70
N ASP A 121 15.03 10.19 -11.00
CA ASP A 121 15.10 9.12 -12.00
C ASP A 121 16.43 8.35 -11.99
N GLY A 122 17.45 8.89 -11.32
CA GLY A 122 18.77 8.30 -11.24
C GLY A 122 19.49 8.58 -9.93
N ARG A 123 20.78 8.33 -9.94
CA ARG A 123 21.66 8.63 -8.81
C ARG A 123 22.06 10.10 -8.84
N ILE A 124 21.77 10.83 -7.78
CA ILE A 124 22.07 12.25 -7.62
C ILE A 124 23.34 12.43 -6.77
N ASP A 125 24.22 13.32 -7.18
CA ASP A 125 25.34 13.76 -6.33
C ASP A 125 24.92 15.00 -5.53
N PHE A 126 24.56 14.77 -4.29
CA PHE A 126 24.07 15.80 -3.37
C PHE A 126 25.10 16.22 -2.31
N ARG A 127 26.41 15.93 -2.50
CA ARG A 127 27.46 16.23 -1.49
C ARG A 127 27.53 17.73 -1.16
N GLU A 128 27.48 18.59 -2.17
CA GLU A 128 27.51 20.05 -1.96
C GLU A 128 26.19 20.56 -1.34
N LEU A 129 25.05 20.00 -1.74
CA LEU A 129 23.77 20.31 -1.12
C LEU A 129 23.77 19.98 0.37
N VAL A 130 24.28 18.80 0.77
CA VAL A 130 24.36 18.40 2.19
C VAL A 130 25.22 19.38 3.00
N LYS A 131 26.37 19.82 2.48
CA LYS A 131 27.22 20.81 3.16
C LYS A 131 26.48 22.14 3.34
N ASP A 132 25.80 22.60 2.30
CA ASP A 132 25.03 23.85 2.35
C ASP A 132 23.87 23.76 3.35
N LEU A 133 23.11 22.65 3.35
CA LEU A 133 22.04 22.40 4.33
C LEU A 133 22.56 22.28 5.76
N ALA A 134 23.70 21.59 5.98
CA ALA A 134 24.31 21.44 7.29
C ALA A 134 24.75 22.81 7.86
N SER A 135 25.23 23.72 7.01
CA SER A 135 25.59 25.08 7.43
C SER A 135 24.37 25.90 7.93
N VAL A 136 23.19 25.65 7.35
CA VAL A 136 21.94 26.35 7.69
C VAL A 136 21.29 25.77 8.93
N PHE A 137 21.11 24.43 8.96
CA PHE A 137 20.34 23.76 10.01
C PHE A 137 21.16 23.43 11.26
N LYS A 138 22.50 23.32 11.12
CA LYS A 138 23.46 22.97 12.19
C LYS A 138 23.14 21.64 12.91
N VAL A 139 22.46 20.73 12.22
CA VAL A 139 22.15 19.38 12.67
C VAL A 139 22.59 18.37 11.59
N ARG A 140 22.56 17.09 11.92
CA ARG A 140 22.89 16.03 10.95
C ARG A 140 21.83 15.98 9.84
N ILE A 141 22.27 16.05 8.58
CA ILE A 141 21.39 15.96 7.40
C ILE A 141 21.44 14.55 6.83
N GLU A 142 20.29 13.97 6.61
CA GLU A 142 20.13 12.73 5.85
C GLU A 142 19.21 12.98 4.64
N LEU A 143 19.64 12.55 3.46
CA LEU A 143 18.84 12.57 2.23
C LEU A 143 18.48 11.12 1.87
N ARG A 144 17.18 10.83 1.77
CA ARG A 144 16.68 9.50 1.44
C ARG A 144 15.87 9.53 0.14
N GLN A 145 16.32 8.77 -0.83
CA GLN A 145 15.55 8.56 -2.06
C GLN A 145 14.44 7.56 -1.79
N ILE A 146 13.20 7.96 -2.08
CA ILE A 146 12.00 7.13 -1.96
C ILE A 146 11.43 6.76 -3.33
N GLY A 147 10.60 5.73 -3.37
CA GLY A 147 9.93 5.30 -4.60
C GLY A 147 8.71 6.14 -4.94
N VAL A 148 8.26 6.08 -6.20
CA VAL A 148 7.08 6.83 -6.69
C VAL A 148 5.78 6.46 -5.97
N ARG A 149 5.67 5.24 -5.44
CA ARG A 149 4.51 4.83 -4.62
C ARG A 149 4.57 5.49 -3.24
N ASP A 150 5.75 5.59 -2.64
CA ASP A 150 5.95 6.25 -1.36
C ASP A 150 5.70 7.75 -1.47
N GLU A 151 6.17 8.39 -2.55
CA GLU A 151 5.79 9.76 -2.90
C GLU A 151 4.26 9.93 -2.94
N THR A 152 3.59 9.06 -3.68
CA THR A 152 2.12 9.08 -3.80
C THR A 152 1.43 8.83 -2.45
N LYS A 153 2.01 7.99 -1.58
CA LYS A 153 1.53 7.74 -0.21
C LYS A 153 1.59 9.01 0.64
N VAL A 154 2.66 9.80 0.51
CA VAL A 154 2.82 11.07 1.25
C VAL A 154 1.89 12.14 0.73
N LEU A 155 1.88 12.38 -0.59
CA LEU A 155 1.10 13.45 -1.21
C LEU A 155 -0.41 13.18 -1.16
N GLY A 156 -0.82 11.93 -1.21
CA GLY A 156 -2.23 11.54 -1.27
C GLY A 156 -2.87 11.84 -2.61
N GLY A 157 -4.20 11.86 -2.61
CA GLY A 157 -5.01 12.14 -3.79
C GLY A 157 -6.22 11.22 -3.91
N ILE A 158 -6.88 11.27 -5.07
CA ILE A 158 -8.08 10.47 -5.40
C ILE A 158 -7.71 9.45 -6.47
N GLY A 159 -8.10 8.21 -6.25
CA GLY A 159 -7.92 7.12 -7.21
C GLY A 159 -8.93 7.16 -8.35
N ILE A 160 -8.72 6.35 -9.40
CA ILE A 160 -9.66 6.19 -10.51
C ILE A 160 -11.05 5.68 -10.06
N CYS A 161 -11.14 5.07 -8.89
CA CYS A 161 -12.38 4.61 -8.25
C CYS A 161 -13.14 5.73 -7.52
N GLY A 162 -12.65 6.98 -7.53
CA GLY A 162 -13.26 8.13 -6.84
C GLY A 162 -13.04 8.17 -5.32
N ARG A 163 -12.26 7.23 -4.75
CA ARG A 163 -11.93 7.18 -3.33
C ARG A 163 -10.53 7.73 -3.07
N PRO A 164 -10.22 8.17 -1.82
CA PRO A 164 -8.85 8.46 -1.43
C PRO A 164 -7.94 7.28 -1.72
N LEU A 165 -6.69 7.55 -2.09
CA LEU A 165 -5.71 6.52 -2.43
C LEU A 165 -5.54 5.52 -1.28
N CYS A 166 -5.58 4.22 -1.57
CA CYS A 166 -5.44 3.15 -0.58
C CYS A 166 -4.13 3.28 0.22
N CYS A 167 -3.02 3.60 -0.47
CA CYS A 167 -1.72 3.82 0.15
C CYS A 167 -1.69 5.02 1.10
N HIS A 168 -2.50 6.06 0.85
CA HIS A 168 -2.58 7.25 1.71
C HIS A 168 -3.58 7.08 2.86
N SER A 169 -4.53 6.13 2.77
CA SER A 169 -5.63 5.99 3.73
C SER A 169 -5.45 4.84 4.72
N TYR A 170 -5.28 3.59 4.25
CA TYR A 170 -5.27 2.42 5.13
C TYR A 170 -4.19 1.37 4.83
N LEU A 171 -3.66 1.30 3.59
CA LEU A 171 -2.60 0.36 3.25
C LEU A 171 -1.26 0.85 3.79
N SER A 172 -0.82 0.28 4.89
CA SER A 172 0.47 0.59 5.52
C SER A 172 1.63 -0.15 4.86
N GLU A 173 1.41 -1.40 4.43
CA GLU A 173 2.45 -2.25 3.84
C GLU A 173 2.16 -2.53 2.37
N PHE A 174 3.24 -2.66 1.58
CA PHE A 174 3.16 -3.00 0.17
C PHE A 174 3.71 -4.40 -0.07
N ILE A 175 2.81 -5.28 -0.51
CA ILE A 175 3.15 -6.58 -1.04
C ILE A 175 3.23 -6.44 -2.57
N PRO A 176 4.22 -7.05 -3.24
CA PRO A 176 4.32 -7.03 -4.68
C PRO A 176 3.02 -7.47 -5.36
N VAL A 177 2.61 -6.73 -6.38
CA VAL A 177 1.39 -7.00 -7.15
C VAL A 177 1.77 -7.68 -8.45
N SER A 178 1.03 -8.71 -8.85
CA SER A 178 1.23 -9.43 -10.09
C SER A 178 0.09 -9.22 -11.09
N ILE A 179 0.39 -9.40 -12.37
CA ILE A 179 -0.61 -9.37 -13.46
C ILE A 179 -1.66 -10.46 -13.25
N LYS A 180 -1.28 -11.59 -12.65
CA LYS A 180 -2.20 -12.68 -12.32
C LYS A 180 -3.38 -12.20 -11.47
N MET A 181 -3.13 -11.32 -10.49
CA MET A 181 -4.18 -10.75 -9.64
C MET A 181 -5.20 -9.94 -10.45
N ALA A 182 -4.76 -9.16 -11.45
CA ALA A 182 -5.66 -8.43 -12.35
C ALA A 182 -6.51 -9.39 -13.20
N LYS A 183 -5.93 -10.48 -13.66
CA LYS A 183 -6.63 -11.55 -14.41
C LYS A 183 -7.71 -12.21 -13.55
N GLU A 184 -7.40 -12.53 -12.30
CA GLU A 184 -8.33 -13.16 -11.36
C GLU A 184 -9.52 -12.26 -11.02
N GLN A 185 -9.31 -10.95 -11.07
CA GLN A 185 -10.34 -9.93 -10.85
C GLN A 185 -11.10 -9.57 -12.14
N ASN A 186 -10.86 -10.28 -13.25
CA ASN A 186 -11.49 -10.03 -14.56
C ASN A 186 -11.31 -8.59 -15.07
N LEU A 187 -10.18 -7.95 -14.74
CA LEU A 187 -9.86 -6.63 -15.24
C LEU A 187 -9.24 -6.71 -16.65
N SER A 188 -9.50 -5.67 -17.43
CA SER A 188 -8.80 -5.50 -18.71
C SER A 188 -7.29 -5.38 -18.45
N LEU A 189 -6.50 -6.15 -19.18
CA LEU A 189 -5.03 -6.14 -19.04
C LEU A 189 -4.35 -4.93 -19.71
N ASN A 190 -5.10 -3.89 -19.99
CA ASN A 190 -4.53 -2.64 -20.48
C ASN A 190 -3.72 -1.97 -19.36
N PRO A 191 -2.41 -1.70 -19.55
CA PRO A 191 -1.54 -1.09 -18.55
C PRO A 191 -2.11 0.18 -17.92
N VAL A 192 -2.77 1.03 -18.71
CA VAL A 192 -3.40 2.28 -18.23
C VAL A 192 -4.54 2.02 -17.25
N LYS A 193 -5.28 0.92 -17.40
CA LYS A 193 -6.42 0.60 -16.54
C LYS A 193 -6.05 -0.11 -15.24
N ILE A 194 -4.90 -0.79 -15.20
CA ILE A 194 -4.44 -1.52 -14.01
C ILE A 194 -3.29 -0.83 -13.29
N SER A 195 -2.82 0.32 -13.80
CA SER A 195 -1.84 1.16 -13.11
C SER A 195 -2.52 2.17 -12.19
N GLY A 196 -1.94 2.36 -11.03
CA GLY A 196 -2.32 3.42 -10.10
C GLY A 196 -1.76 4.78 -10.50
N VAL A 197 -2.13 5.82 -9.77
CA VAL A 197 -1.62 7.19 -9.97
C VAL A 197 -0.08 7.27 -9.89
N CYS A 198 0.54 6.37 -9.12
CA CYS A 198 1.99 6.24 -9.00
C CYS A 198 2.68 5.58 -10.22
N GLY A 199 1.93 5.20 -11.26
CA GLY A 199 2.46 4.51 -12.45
C GLY A 199 2.80 3.03 -12.24
N ARG A 200 2.63 2.47 -11.04
CA ARG A 200 2.80 1.05 -10.74
C ARG A 200 1.47 0.32 -10.70
N LEU A 201 1.48 -1.02 -10.69
CA LEU A 201 0.24 -1.80 -10.55
C LEU A 201 -0.55 -1.37 -9.32
N MET A 202 -1.87 -1.35 -9.44
CA MET A 202 -2.76 -0.91 -8.35
C MET A 202 -2.65 -1.81 -7.14
N CYS A 203 -2.32 -1.24 -5.98
CA CYS A 203 -2.17 -1.98 -4.71
C CYS A 203 -3.48 -2.61 -4.21
N CYS A 204 -4.64 -2.10 -4.62
CA CYS A 204 -5.94 -2.71 -4.31
C CYS A 204 -6.10 -4.10 -4.93
N LEU A 205 -5.42 -4.42 -6.04
CA LEU A 205 -5.44 -5.76 -6.63
C LEU A 205 -5.01 -6.83 -5.62
N LYS A 206 -3.90 -6.57 -4.90
CA LYS A 206 -3.44 -7.50 -3.85
C LYS A 206 -4.35 -7.49 -2.63
N ASN A 207 -4.84 -6.33 -2.24
CA ASN A 207 -5.73 -6.20 -1.08
C ASN A 207 -7.07 -6.95 -1.25
N GLU A 208 -7.54 -7.09 -2.49
CA GLU A 208 -8.82 -7.73 -2.82
C GLU A 208 -8.64 -9.18 -3.31
N GLU A 209 -7.40 -9.66 -3.52
CA GLU A 209 -7.07 -10.95 -4.13
C GLU A 209 -7.79 -12.12 -3.45
N GLU A 210 -7.65 -12.25 -2.12
CA GLU A 210 -8.23 -13.36 -1.35
C GLU A 210 -9.77 -13.43 -1.49
N THR A 211 -10.42 -12.27 -1.50
CA THR A 211 -11.87 -12.17 -1.69
C THR A 211 -12.26 -12.66 -3.08
N TYR A 212 -11.52 -12.25 -4.12
CA TYR A 212 -11.81 -12.69 -5.48
C TYR A 212 -11.48 -14.17 -5.69
N GLU A 213 -10.41 -14.70 -5.11
CA GLU A 213 -10.10 -16.14 -5.14
C GLU A 213 -11.24 -16.97 -4.53
N TYR A 214 -11.71 -16.56 -3.35
CA TYR A 214 -12.83 -17.22 -2.68
C TYR A 214 -14.11 -17.19 -3.53
N LEU A 215 -14.49 -16.01 -4.05
CA LEU A 215 -15.69 -15.85 -4.85
C LEU A 215 -15.60 -16.58 -6.19
N ASN A 216 -14.44 -16.55 -6.84
CA ASN A 216 -14.19 -17.27 -8.09
C ASN A 216 -14.27 -18.79 -7.92
N SER A 217 -13.83 -19.33 -6.76
CA SER A 217 -13.89 -20.79 -6.51
C SER A 217 -15.32 -21.35 -6.53
N ARG A 218 -16.31 -20.49 -6.38
CA ARG A 218 -17.74 -20.82 -6.35
C ARG A 218 -18.42 -20.66 -7.71
N LEU A 219 -17.73 -20.16 -8.73
CA LEU A 219 -18.29 -19.83 -10.04
C LEU A 219 -17.81 -20.80 -11.13
N PRO A 220 -18.63 -21.08 -12.16
CA PRO A 220 -18.19 -21.73 -13.37
C PRO A 220 -17.30 -20.81 -14.21
N GLU A 221 -16.45 -21.36 -15.07
CA GLU A 221 -15.66 -20.60 -16.03
C GLU A 221 -16.49 -20.21 -17.28
N VAL A 222 -16.10 -19.14 -17.94
CA VAL A 222 -16.67 -18.77 -19.23
C VAL A 222 -16.35 -19.86 -20.26
N GLY A 223 -17.39 -20.35 -20.97
CA GLY A 223 -17.31 -21.48 -21.88
C GLY A 223 -17.60 -22.84 -21.24
N ASP A 224 -17.84 -22.91 -19.92
CA ASP A 224 -18.32 -24.13 -19.27
C ASP A 224 -19.80 -24.38 -19.59
N PHE A 225 -20.17 -25.66 -19.66
CA PHE A 225 -21.59 -26.06 -19.76
C PHE A 225 -22.17 -26.27 -18.37
N VAL A 226 -23.28 -25.62 -18.10
CA VAL A 226 -24.02 -25.67 -16.83
C VAL A 226 -25.47 -26.12 -17.06
N ASN A 227 -26.05 -26.77 -16.05
CA ASN A 227 -27.47 -27.07 -16.03
C ASN A 227 -28.19 -26.08 -15.11
N THR A 228 -29.23 -25.44 -15.60
CA THR A 228 -30.03 -24.49 -14.85
C THR A 228 -31.11 -25.21 -14.03
N THR A 229 -31.66 -24.56 -13.03
CA THR A 229 -32.82 -25.08 -12.26
C THR A 229 -34.06 -25.28 -13.13
N ASP A 230 -34.18 -24.52 -14.21
CA ASP A 230 -35.28 -24.62 -15.19
C ASP A 230 -35.17 -25.87 -16.09
N GLY A 231 -34.13 -26.69 -15.86
CA GLY A 231 -33.88 -27.92 -16.64
C GLY A 231 -33.18 -27.69 -17.98
N CYS A 232 -32.79 -26.45 -18.30
CA CYS A 232 -32.05 -26.15 -19.51
C CYS A 232 -30.55 -26.39 -19.33
N ARG A 233 -29.86 -26.76 -20.41
CA ARG A 233 -28.40 -26.82 -20.47
C ARG A 233 -27.90 -25.68 -21.34
N GLY A 234 -26.89 -24.95 -20.87
CA GLY A 234 -26.33 -23.85 -21.62
C GLY A 234 -24.86 -23.63 -21.36
N GLU A 235 -24.24 -22.80 -22.21
CA GLU A 235 -22.84 -22.40 -22.13
C GLU A 235 -22.73 -21.06 -21.37
N VAL A 236 -21.80 -20.98 -20.43
CA VAL A 236 -21.50 -19.75 -19.68
C VAL A 236 -20.90 -18.68 -20.62
N SER A 237 -21.59 -17.58 -20.78
CA SER A 237 -21.19 -16.45 -21.63
C SER A 237 -20.34 -15.44 -20.85
N SER A 238 -20.74 -15.11 -19.63
CA SER A 238 -20.01 -14.19 -18.75
C SER A 238 -20.33 -14.46 -17.28
N VAL A 239 -19.44 -14.05 -16.39
CA VAL A 239 -19.62 -14.15 -14.95
C VAL A 239 -19.41 -12.80 -14.28
N ASN A 240 -20.25 -12.48 -13.29
CA ASN A 240 -20.05 -11.33 -12.39
C ASN A 240 -19.64 -11.88 -11.03
N VAL A 241 -18.35 -11.78 -10.73
CA VAL A 241 -17.74 -12.38 -9.54
C VAL A 241 -18.33 -11.82 -8.25
N LEU A 242 -18.45 -10.49 -8.14
CA LEU A 242 -18.92 -9.85 -6.92
C LEU A 242 -20.41 -10.08 -6.63
N ARG A 243 -21.24 -10.12 -7.68
CA ARG A 243 -22.69 -10.36 -7.54
C ARG A 243 -23.04 -11.84 -7.56
N GLN A 244 -22.08 -12.73 -7.85
CA GLN A 244 -22.30 -14.17 -8.01
C GLN A 244 -23.40 -14.48 -9.04
N LEU A 245 -23.38 -13.73 -10.18
CA LEU A 245 -24.31 -13.87 -11.29
C LEU A 245 -23.59 -14.43 -12.52
N VAL A 246 -24.26 -15.31 -13.22
CA VAL A 246 -23.74 -16.02 -14.40
C VAL A 246 -24.70 -15.83 -15.56
N LYS A 247 -24.21 -15.33 -16.69
CA LYS A 247 -24.99 -15.28 -17.95
C LYS A 247 -24.73 -16.57 -18.73
N VAL A 248 -25.80 -17.26 -19.03
CA VAL A 248 -25.80 -18.54 -19.72
C VAL A 248 -26.51 -18.40 -21.06
N LYS A 249 -25.88 -18.88 -22.13
CA LYS A 249 -26.49 -19.04 -23.45
C LYS A 249 -27.25 -20.38 -23.47
N ILE A 250 -28.54 -20.31 -23.51
CA ILE A 250 -29.42 -21.49 -23.64
C ILE A 250 -30.04 -21.54 -25.01
N GLU A 251 -30.31 -22.75 -25.49
CA GLU A 251 -31.05 -22.97 -26.76
C GLU A 251 -32.52 -23.25 -26.40
N VAL A 252 -33.41 -22.40 -26.88
CA VAL A 252 -34.86 -22.53 -26.70
C VAL A 252 -35.49 -22.68 -28.08
N GLY A 253 -35.74 -23.93 -28.49
CA GLY A 253 -36.12 -24.20 -29.89
C GLY A 253 -34.95 -23.93 -30.87
N ASP A 254 -35.19 -23.08 -31.89
CA ASP A 254 -34.19 -22.68 -32.88
C ASP A 254 -33.45 -21.38 -32.52
N GLU A 255 -33.78 -20.76 -31.40
CA GLU A 255 -33.20 -19.48 -30.97
C GLU A 255 -32.21 -19.64 -29.81
N LYS A 256 -31.15 -18.83 -29.80
CA LYS A 256 -30.18 -18.73 -28.71
C LYS A 256 -30.52 -17.53 -27.84
N GLU A 257 -30.83 -17.79 -26.59
CA GLU A 257 -31.16 -16.77 -25.61
C GLU A 257 -30.08 -16.68 -24.51
N ILE A 258 -29.80 -15.47 -24.04
CA ILE A 258 -28.89 -15.25 -22.89
C ILE A 258 -29.74 -14.93 -21.68
N ARG A 259 -29.71 -15.80 -20.66
CA ARG A 259 -30.36 -15.57 -19.38
C ARG A 259 -29.34 -15.43 -18.26
N GLU A 260 -29.70 -14.65 -17.25
CA GLU A 260 -28.89 -14.41 -16.06
C GLU A 260 -29.41 -15.25 -14.88
N TYR A 261 -28.52 -15.99 -14.24
CA TYR A 261 -28.83 -16.86 -13.09
C TYR A 261 -27.90 -16.57 -11.94
N LYS A 262 -28.37 -16.79 -10.71
CA LYS A 262 -27.48 -16.84 -9.55
C LYS A 262 -26.68 -18.15 -9.57
N VAL A 263 -25.49 -18.14 -9.01
CA VAL A 263 -24.63 -19.33 -8.98
C VAL A 263 -25.31 -20.52 -8.30
N ASP A 264 -26.14 -20.28 -7.27
CA ASP A 264 -26.86 -21.31 -6.52
C ASP A 264 -27.98 -21.98 -7.35
N GLU A 265 -28.40 -21.35 -8.45
CA GLU A 265 -29.40 -21.87 -9.40
C GLU A 265 -28.77 -22.74 -10.51
N LEU A 266 -27.44 -22.91 -10.48
CA LEU A 266 -26.69 -23.64 -11.49
C LEU A 266 -26.06 -24.91 -10.92
N LYS A 267 -26.16 -25.99 -11.69
CA LYS A 267 -25.46 -27.25 -11.41
C LYS A 267 -24.28 -27.42 -12.39
N PHE A 268 -23.08 -27.42 -11.87
CA PHE A 268 -21.85 -27.57 -12.64
C PHE A 268 -20.80 -28.31 -11.81
N LYS A 269 -19.77 -28.86 -12.48
CA LYS A 269 -18.60 -29.44 -11.81
C LYS A 269 -17.48 -28.38 -11.82
N PRO A 270 -17.01 -27.91 -10.66
CA PRO A 270 -15.90 -26.97 -10.64
C PRO A 270 -14.66 -27.61 -11.27
N LYS A 271 -14.11 -26.98 -12.28
CA LYS A 271 -12.84 -27.40 -12.92
C LYS A 271 -11.72 -26.53 -12.38
N ARG A 272 -10.49 -27.07 -12.37
CA ARG A 272 -9.29 -26.23 -12.17
C ARG A 272 -9.21 -25.21 -13.29
N ARG A 273 -9.16 -23.94 -12.91
CA ARG A 273 -9.11 -22.76 -13.81
C ARG A 273 -8.00 -22.93 -14.85
N ARG A 274 -8.36 -22.91 -16.12
CA ARG A 274 -7.40 -22.88 -17.24
C ARG A 274 -7.10 -21.42 -17.57
N GLU A 275 -5.84 -21.03 -17.52
CA GLU A 275 -5.40 -19.70 -17.94
C GLU A 275 -5.58 -19.54 -19.46
N ARG A 276 -6.64 -18.88 -19.89
CA ARG A 276 -6.87 -18.49 -21.29
C ARG A 276 -7.01 -16.98 -21.36
N PHE A 277 -5.91 -16.29 -21.67
CA PHE A 277 -5.94 -14.86 -21.92
C PHE A 277 -5.30 -14.56 -23.27
N ASN A 278 -6.08 -13.97 -24.17
CA ASN A 278 -5.56 -13.36 -25.39
C ASN A 278 -5.08 -11.95 -25.04
N VAL A 279 -3.79 -11.82 -24.85
CA VAL A 279 -3.09 -10.53 -24.69
C VAL A 279 -2.12 -10.45 -25.87
N ASN A 280 -2.04 -9.29 -26.47
CA ASN A 280 -1.09 -9.03 -27.53
C ASN A 280 0.34 -8.99 -26.90
N ASP A 281 1.36 -9.40 -27.68
CA ASP A 281 2.73 -9.52 -27.19
C ASP A 281 3.33 -8.20 -26.69
N GLU A 282 2.91 -7.06 -27.25
CA GLU A 282 3.38 -5.73 -26.80
C GLU A 282 2.76 -5.34 -25.45
N GLU A 283 1.47 -5.59 -25.27
CA GLU A 283 0.79 -5.39 -23.99
C GLU A 283 1.37 -6.30 -22.91
N LEU A 284 1.67 -7.56 -23.25
CA LEU A 284 2.29 -8.50 -22.31
C LEU A 284 3.67 -8.01 -21.85
N LYS A 285 4.52 -7.54 -22.77
CA LYS A 285 5.84 -6.98 -22.43
C LYS A 285 5.73 -5.73 -21.55
N ALA A 286 4.77 -4.84 -21.83
CA ALA A 286 4.54 -3.65 -21.01
C ALA A 286 4.06 -4.02 -19.59
N LEU A 287 3.21 -5.03 -19.46
CA LEU A 287 2.74 -5.55 -18.18
C LEU A 287 3.88 -6.19 -17.37
N GLU A 288 4.71 -7.03 -17.99
CA GLU A 288 5.87 -7.62 -17.34
C GLU A 288 6.89 -6.56 -16.88
N ALA A 289 7.03 -5.47 -17.64
CA ALA A 289 7.88 -4.35 -17.24
C ALA A 289 7.33 -3.64 -15.99
N LEU A 290 6.01 -3.47 -15.88
CA LEU A 290 5.37 -2.93 -14.68
C LEU A 290 5.55 -3.86 -13.47
N GLU A 291 5.39 -5.17 -13.65
CA GLU A 291 5.57 -6.16 -12.59
C GLU A 291 7.02 -6.19 -12.06
N ARG A 292 8.01 -6.11 -12.95
CA ARG A 292 9.44 -6.05 -12.57
C ARG A 292 9.81 -4.79 -11.77
N GLN A 293 9.04 -3.72 -11.89
CA GLN A 293 9.25 -2.48 -11.14
C GLN A 293 8.68 -2.54 -9.72
N GLU A 294 7.89 -3.57 -9.38
CA GLU A 294 7.36 -3.75 -8.03
C GLU A 294 8.50 -3.99 -7.03
N GLY A 295 8.56 -3.20 -5.99
CA GLY A 295 9.59 -3.27 -4.95
C GLY A 295 8.99 -2.97 -3.58
N LYS A 296 9.73 -3.30 -2.52
CA LYS A 296 9.35 -2.95 -1.14
C LYS A 296 9.45 -1.44 -0.94
N SER A 297 8.56 -0.89 -0.12
CA SER A 297 8.65 0.50 0.35
C SER A 297 9.95 0.71 1.12
N LYS A 298 10.62 1.85 0.91
CA LYS A 298 11.79 2.29 1.66
C LYS A 298 11.48 3.45 2.58
N PHE A 299 10.22 3.86 2.63
CA PHE A 299 9.80 5.07 3.34
C PHE A 299 9.59 4.82 4.84
N ASP A 300 9.20 3.62 5.21
CA ASP A 300 8.95 3.22 6.59
C ASP A 300 10.15 2.50 7.25
N ASP A 301 11.27 2.31 6.53
CA ASP A 301 12.49 1.67 7.04
C ASP A 301 13.43 2.64 7.78
#